data_f71797742b0d352107a573ba5d6dd27d
#
_entry.id   f71797742b0d352107a573ba5d6dd27d
#
_cell.length_a   1.000
_cell.length_b   1.000
_cell.length_c   1.000
_cell.angle_alpha   90.00
_cell.angle_beta   90.00
_cell.angle_gamma   90.00
#
_symmetry.space_group_name_H-M   'P 1'
#
loop_
_entity.id
_entity.type
_entity.pdbx_description
1 polymer ?
#
loop_
_entity_poly.entity_id
_entity_poly.type
_entity_poly.pdbx_seq_one_letter_code
_entity_poly.pdbx_strand_id
1 'polypeptide(L)'
;MADPGGRFRRDYNRANFTFKHGLAGNTLFELSALAALARRGGALGPHYWASGAVPAGGGWSDGTVGRQTLPDTITNIEHNDSIVILRSVEQDPMFAPLLQNLLVDIVELTGERMRADVAAGEVAVVLNSPERITPYHMDADPAFHLLIAGEHAIHVFDHADRTLVSARELEDFYAVGRRRAECRPGRLNDSNDHELLAGAGVHVPGGAPHWAKNHGQVSIALRVSYVLRSVERLRTLHRFNRRLRRLGLTPAPPGVAPWRDRLKLAAANSFNALRASHGGAAGGRQGPVWRPPK
;
A
#
# COMPACT_ATOMS: atom_id res chain seq x y z
N MET A 1 -4.24 -15.59 12.43
CA MET A 1 -5.26 -14.56 12.09
C MET A 1 -6.64 -15.18 12.22
N ALA A 2 -7.69 -14.39 12.57
CA ALA A 2 -9.08 -14.88 12.69
C ALA A 2 -9.96 -14.19 11.65
N ASP A 3 -10.71 -15.00 10.89
CA ASP A 3 -11.62 -14.57 9.83
C ASP A 3 -13.02 -15.16 10.04
N PRO A 4 -13.79 -14.63 10.99
CA PRO A 4 -15.09 -15.20 11.39
C PRO A 4 -16.19 -15.08 10.32
N GLY A 5 -15.91 -14.80 9.11
CA GLY A 5 -16.90 -14.68 8.04
C GLY A 5 -16.39 -15.08 6.67
N GLY A 6 -15.21 -15.68 6.58
CA GLY A 6 -14.60 -16.05 5.31
C GLY A 6 -14.33 -14.87 4.39
N ARG A 7 -14.13 -13.68 4.97
CA ARG A 7 -13.98 -12.42 4.22
C ARG A 7 -12.69 -12.41 3.39
N PHE A 8 -11.61 -13.01 3.88
CA PHE A 8 -10.37 -13.13 3.13
C PHE A 8 -10.58 -13.76 1.75
N ARG A 9 -11.39 -14.82 1.66
CA ARG A 9 -11.68 -15.47 0.37
C ARG A 9 -12.75 -14.74 -0.45
N ARG A 10 -13.78 -14.21 0.21
CA ARG A 10 -14.94 -13.61 -0.45
C ARG A 10 -14.65 -12.19 -0.95
N ASP A 11 -14.07 -11.36 -0.08
CA ASP A 11 -14.00 -9.91 -0.23
C ASP A 11 -12.61 -9.41 -0.64
N TYR A 12 -11.57 -10.29 -0.64
CA TYR A 12 -10.22 -9.91 -1.02
C TYR A 12 -10.17 -9.14 -2.34
N ASN A 13 -9.53 -7.98 -2.31
CA ASN A 13 -9.36 -7.03 -3.42
C ASN A 13 -10.67 -6.65 -4.14
N ARG A 14 -11.82 -6.75 -3.43
CA ARG A 14 -13.17 -6.37 -3.89
C ARG A 14 -13.82 -5.36 -2.97
N ALA A 15 -13.69 -5.58 -1.67
CA ALA A 15 -14.23 -4.71 -0.65
C ALA A 15 -13.24 -4.61 0.52
N ASN A 16 -13.32 -3.52 1.28
CA ASN A 16 -12.61 -3.42 2.55
C ASN A 16 -13.33 -4.26 3.62
N PHE A 17 -12.58 -4.80 4.56
CA PHE A 17 -13.12 -5.56 5.69
C PHE A 17 -12.13 -5.59 6.85
N THR A 18 -12.66 -5.71 8.07
CA THR A 18 -11.84 -5.86 9.28
C THR A 18 -11.64 -7.33 9.65
N PHE A 19 -10.55 -7.62 10.36
CA PHE A 19 -10.18 -8.94 10.86
C PHE A 19 -9.41 -8.81 12.19
N LYS A 20 -9.11 -9.94 12.83
CA LYS A 20 -8.32 -10.00 14.07
C LYS A 20 -6.99 -10.71 13.85
N HIS A 21 -5.94 -10.30 14.59
CA HIS A 21 -4.63 -10.93 14.58
C HIS A 21 -4.02 -11.01 15.97
N GLY A 22 -3.05 -11.89 16.17
CA GLY A 22 -2.39 -12.13 17.46
C GLY A 22 -1.02 -11.46 17.62
N LEU A 23 -0.75 -10.36 16.90
CA LEU A 23 0.56 -9.70 16.94
C LEU A 23 0.63 -8.52 17.93
N ALA A 24 -0.48 -8.14 18.57
CA ALA A 24 -0.50 -7.10 19.59
C ALA A 24 0.43 -7.47 20.75
N GLY A 25 1.21 -6.50 21.22
CA GLY A 25 2.16 -6.70 22.33
C GLY A 25 3.41 -7.51 22.00
N ASN A 26 3.67 -7.82 20.73
CA ASN A 26 4.90 -8.49 20.33
C ASN A 26 6.10 -7.54 20.44
N THR A 27 7.10 -7.92 21.24
CA THR A 27 8.26 -7.09 21.60
C THR A 27 9.15 -6.73 20.42
N LEU A 28 9.08 -7.45 19.29
CA LEU A 28 9.77 -7.05 18.06
C LEU A 28 9.32 -5.68 17.54
N PHE A 29 8.13 -5.22 17.91
CA PHE A 29 7.57 -3.95 17.48
C PHE A 29 7.64 -2.85 18.56
N GLU A 30 8.43 -3.03 19.61
CA GLU A 30 8.74 -1.93 20.54
C GLU A 30 9.60 -0.86 19.84
N LEU A 31 9.44 0.41 20.26
CA LEU A 31 10.17 1.53 19.64
C LEU A 31 11.69 1.33 19.66
N SER A 32 12.22 0.74 20.74
CA SER A 32 13.65 0.40 20.88
C SER A 32 14.12 -0.58 19.81
N ALA A 33 13.34 -1.62 19.53
CA ALA A 33 13.64 -2.63 18.52
C ALA A 33 13.53 -2.04 17.10
N LEU A 34 12.53 -1.20 16.85
CA LEU A 34 12.35 -0.52 15.57
C LEU A 34 13.43 0.56 15.31
N ALA A 35 13.86 1.28 16.34
CA ALA A 35 15.01 2.18 16.24
C ALA A 35 16.31 1.41 15.95
N ALA A 36 16.51 0.25 16.56
CA ALA A 36 17.63 -0.62 16.27
C ALA A 36 17.59 -1.17 14.81
N LEU A 37 16.40 -1.54 14.32
CA LEU A 37 16.19 -1.90 12.91
C LEU A 37 16.60 -0.76 11.98
N ALA A 38 16.15 0.47 12.27
CA ALA A 38 16.49 1.66 11.48
C ALA A 38 18.01 1.94 11.45
N ARG A 39 18.74 1.67 12.53
CA ARG A 39 20.22 1.79 12.57
C ARG A 39 20.92 0.77 11.69
N ARG A 40 20.39 -0.45 11.57
CA ARG A 40 20.93 -1.50 10.70
C ARG A 40 20.70 -1.25 9.21
N GLY A 41 19.76 -0.50 8.87
CA GLY A 41 19.11 0.05 7.71
C GLY A 41 19.66 -0.13 6.28
N GLY A 42 20.86 -0.61 6.05
CA GLY A 42 21.51 -0.59 4.71
C GLY A 42 20.89 -1.52 3.64
N ALA A 43 20.17 -2.57 4.01
CA ALA A 43 19.69 -3.60 3.09
C ALA A 43 18.19 -3.50 2.73
N LEU A 44 17.41 -2.75 3.49
CA LEU A 44 15.95 -2.78 3.44
C LEU A 44 15.31 -1.82 2.41
N GLY A 45 16.10 -1.07 1.65
CA GLY A 45 15.60 -0.07 0.69
C GLY A 45 15.25 1.29 1.33
N PRO A 46 14.73 2.24 0.55
CA PRO A 46 14.49 3.58 1.04
C PRO A 46 13.31 3.60 2.02
N HIS A 47 13.59 3.97 3.27
CA HIS A 47 12.58 4.30 4.26
C HIS A 47 12.00 5.69 3.99
N TYR A 48 10.82 5.95 4.54
CA TYR A 48 10.19 7.26 4.49
C TYR A 48 9.91 7.76 5.90
N TRP A 49 10.21 9.01 6.17
CA TRP A 49 9.76 9.70 7.38
C TRP A 49 9.53 11.18 7.08
N ALA A 50 8.53 11.74 7.72
CA ALA A 50 8.20 13.16 7.62
C ALA A 50 7.59 13.64 8.93
N SER A 51 7.82 14.90 9.25
CA SER A 51 7.28 15.59 10.42
C SER A 51 6.40 16.77 10.00
N GLY A 52 5.57 17.25 10.93
CA GLY A 52 4.67 18.38 10.73
C GLY A 52 3.26 17.99 10.31
N ALA A 53 2.28 18.74 10.80
CA ALA A 53 0.86 18.45 10.59
C ALA A 53 0.48 18.48 9.12
N VAL A 54 -0.27 17.46 8.69
CA VAL A 54 -0.80 17.36 7.32
C VAL A 54 -2.31 17.12 7.41
N PRO A 55 -3.15 17.95 6.74
CA PRO A 55 -4.59 17.71 6.72
C PRO A 55 -4.94 16.46 5.90
N ALA A 56 -6.12 15.88 6.16
CA ALA A 56 -6.57 14.66 5.47
C ALA A 56 -6.59 14.81 3.94
N GLY A 57 -6.99 15.97 3.42
CA GLY A 57 -6.95 16.29 1.98
C GLY A 57 -5.61 16.81 1.47
N GLY A 58 -4.58 16.88 2.32
CA GLY A 58 -3.23 17.33 1.98
C GLY A 58 -2.43 16.32 1.17
N GLY A 59 -1.21 16.66 0.84
CA GLY A 59 -0.29 15.79 0.12
C GLY A 59 0.84 15.26 1.00
N TRP A 60 1.41 14.12 0.62
CA TRP A 60 2.60 13.56 1.27
C TRP A 60 3.81 14.51 1.26
N SER A 61 3.85 15.45 0.31
CA SER A 61 4.88 16.47 0.20
C SER A 61 4.71 17.63 1.18
N ASP A 62 3.59 17.71 1.87
CA ASP A 62 3.29 18.82 2.78
C ASP A 62 3.98 18.62 4.15
N GLY A 63 4.42 17.36 4.43
CA GLY A 63 5.33 17.08 5.53
C GLY A 63 6.79 17.40 5.16
N THR A 64 7.56 17.93 6.09
CA THR A 64 9.00 18.16 5.92
C THR A 64 9.79 16.93 6.35
N VAL A 65 10.82 16.57 5.57
CA VAL A 65 11.81 15.59 6.04
C VAL A 65 12.46 16.18 7.29
N GLY A 66 12.27 15.51 8.44
CA GLY A 66 12.72 16.03 9.73
C GLY A 66 14.23 16.24 9.76
N ARG A 67 14.69 17.18 10.57
CA ARG A 67 16.12 17.41 10.83
C ARG A 67 16.77 16.29 11.66
N GLN A 68 15.95 15.40 12.25
CA GLN A 68 16.40 14.27 13.06
C GLN A 68 16.75 13.08 12.17
N THR A 69 17.68 12.26 12.63
CA THR A 69 17.94 10.96 11.99
C THR A 69 16.72 10.05 12.13
N LEU A 70 16.61 9.07 11.24
CA LEU A 70 15.49 8.11 11.29
C LEU A 70 15.38 7.38 12.66
N PRO A 71 16.47 6.86 13.26
CA PRO A 71 16.41 6.27 14.60
C PRO A 71 15.97 7.24 15.69
N ASP A 72 16.43 8.50 15.64
CA ASP A 72 16.04 9.52 16.61
C ASP A 72 14.57 9.93 16.45
N THR A 73 14.09 10.00 15.20
CA THR A 73 12.68 10.24 14.91
C THR A 73 11.80 9.13 15.51
N ILE A 74 12.20 7.86 15.40
CA ILE A 74 11.46 6.73 15.99
C ILE A 74 11.48 6.83 17.51
N THR A 75 12.64 7.09 18.12
CA THR A 75 12.77 7.16 19.59
C THR A 75 11.90 8.26 20.20
N ASN A 76 11.75 9.39 19.50
CA ASN A 76 11.00 10.56 19.96
C ASN A 76 9.62 10.70 19.29
N ILE A 77 9.06 9.64 18.70
CA ILE A 77 7.87 9.72 17.86
C ILE A 77 6.63 10.23 18.59
N GLU A 78 6.59 10.08 19.90
CA GLU A 78 5.51 10.60 20.75
C GLU A 78 5.38 12.14 20.70
N HIS A 79 6.48 12.85 20.41
CA HIS A 79 6.57 14.31 20.59
C HIS A 79 6.96 15.07 19.33
N ASN A 80 7.17 14.40 18.18
CA ASN A 80 7.75 15.04 17.00
C ASN A 80 6.79 15.15 15.80
N ASP A 81 5.51 14.85 15.98
CA ASP A 81 4.47 14.91 14.94
C ASP A 81 4.92 14.24 13.63
N SER A 82 5.39 13.00 13.74
CA SER A 82 6.00 12.28 12.61
C SER A 82 5.19 11.08 12.16
N ILE A 83 5.39 10.74 10.89
CA ILE A 83 5.09 9.43 10.33
C ILE A 83 6.40 8.79 9.87
N VAL A 84 6.60 7.52 10.20
CA VAL A 84 7.75 6.72 9.77
C VAL A 84 7.26 5.46 9.06
N ILE A 85 7.82 5.13 7.90
CA ILE A 85 7.54 3.91 7.15
C ILE A 85 8.85 3.17 6.92
N LEU A 86 9.07 2.10 7.68
CA LEU A 86 10.18 1.17 7.50
C LEU A 86 9.76 0.11 6.49
N ARG A 87 10.43 0.04 5.35
CA ARG A 87 10.03 -0.84 4.24
C ARG A 87 10.82 -2.14 4.23
N SER A 88 10.23 -3.17 3.62
CA SER A 88 10.86 -4.48 3.38
C SER A 88 11.39 -5.14 4.65
N VAL A 89 10.68 -4.96 5.77
CA VAL A 89 11.10 -5.43 7.10
C VAL A 89 11.14 -6.97 7.18
N GLU A 90 10.40 -7.67 6.33
CA GLU A 90 10.45 -9.13 6.18
C GLU A 90 11.82 -9.66 5.72
N GLN A 91 12.74 -8.77 5.36
CA GLN A 91 14.10 -9.11 4.95
C GLN A 91 15.12 -8.97 6.08
N ASP A 92 14.79 -8.26 7.17
CA ASP A 92 15.67 -8.18 8.34
C ASP A 92 15.70 -9.55 9.05
N PRO A 93 16.88 -10.11 9.38
CA PRO A 93 17.00 -11.45 9.98
C PRO A 93 16.22 -11.64 11.28
N MET A 94 16.02 -10.60 12.08
CA MET A 94 15.24 -10.70 13.33
C MET A 94 13.73 -10.76 13.07
N PHE A 95 13.25 -10.09 12.04
CA PHE A 95 11.82 -9.99 11.72
C PHE A 95 11.39 -11.06 10.71
N ALA A 96 12.31 -11.54 9.87
CA ALA A 96 12.02 -12.46 8.78
C ALA A 96 11.24 -13.71 9.20
N PRO A 97 11.56 -14.43 10.29
CA PRO A 97 10.82 -15.62 10.65
C PRO A 97 9.33 -15.37 10.90
N LEU A 98 9.00 -14.25 11.56
CA LEU A 98 7.62 -13.85 11.83
C LEU A 98 6.92 -13.33 10.57
N LEU A 99 7.56 -12.42 9.86
CA LEU A 99 6.90 -11.67 8.78
C LEU A 99 6.79 -12.46 7.48
N GLN A 100 7.73 -13.35 7.19
CA GLN A 100 7.63 -14.26 6.05
C GLN A 100 6.50 -15.27 6.26
N ASN A 101 6.34 -15.81 7.48
CA ASN A 101 5.20 -16.66 7.82
C ASN A 101 3.88 -15.89 7.70
N LEU A 102 3.82 -14.64 8.18
CA LEU A 102 2.64 -13.79 8.03
C LEU A 102 2.23 -13.59 6.55
N LEU A 103 3.20 -13.39 5.67
CA LEU A 103 2.96 -13.29 4.22
C LEU A 103 2.35 -14.58 3.66
N VAL A 104 2.85 -15.74 4.07
CA VAL A 104 2.31 -17.05 3.67
C VAL A 104 0.90 -17.23 4.22
N ASP A 105 0.68 -16.98 5.51
CA ASP A 105 -0.61 -17.17 6.18
C ASP A 105 -1.73 -16.36 5.51
N ILE A 106 -1.45 -15.11 5.10
CA ILE A 106 -2.43 -14.28 4.40
C ILE A 106 -2.78 -14.88 3.04
N VAL A 107 -1.80 -15.38 2.28
CA VAL A 107 -2.04 -16.03 0.99
C VAL A 107 -2.91 -17.28 1.17
N GLU A 108 -2.61 -18.10 2.20
CA GLU A 108 -3.37 -19.32 2.50
C GLU A 108 -4.82 -19.01 2.90
N LEU A 109 -5.03 -18.03 3.78
CA LEU A 109 -6.36 -17.57 4.19
C LEU A 109 -7.18 -17.04 3.01
N THR A 110 -6.52 -16.30 2.12
CA THR A 110 -7.18 -15.73 0.94
C THR A 110 -7.46 -16.78 -0.14
N GLY A 111 -6.64 -17.82 -0.20
CA GLY A 111 -6.87 -19.01 -1.02
C GLY A 111 -6.35 -18.91 -2.46
N GLU A 112 -6.82 -19.87 -3.30
CA GLU A 112 -6.27 -20.14 -4.63
C GLU A 112 -6.20 -18.94 -5.57
N ARG A 113 -7.17 -18.01 -5.51
CA ARG A 113 -7.16 -16.81 -6.38
C ARG A 113 -5.93 -15.96 -6.13
N MET A 114 -5.61 -15.73 -4.85
CA MET A 114 -4.43 -14.95 -4.48
C MET A 114 -3.17 -15.72 -4.78
N ARG A 115 -3.12 -17.01 -4.43
CA ARG A 115 -1.95 -17.87 -4.67
C ARG A 115 -1.55 -17.87 -6.15
N ALA A 116 -2.52 -17.98 -7.06
CA ALA A 116 -2.27 -17.94 -8.50
C ALA A 116 -1.85 -16.57 -9.03
N ASP A 117 -2.25 -15.47 -8.36
CA ASP A 117 -2.06 -14.09 -8.85
C ASP A 117 -0.87 -13.38 -8.20
N VAL A 118 -0.47 -13.77 -6.98
CA VAL A 118 0.63 -13.11 -6.26
C VAL A 118 1.98 -13.33 -6.95
N ALA A 119 2.71 -12.26 -7.19
CA ALA A 119 4.06 -12.25 -7.75
C ALA A 119 5.12 -11.96 -6.68
N ALA A 120 4.78 -11.13 -5.69
CA ALA A 120 5.67 -10.73 -4.62
C ALA A 120 4.87 -10.18 -3.43
N GLY A 121 5.50 -10.13 -2.25
CA GLY A 121 4.97 -9.49 -1.06
C GLY A 121 5.99 -8.55 -0.42
N GLU A 122 5.51 -7.59 0.35
CA GLU A 122 6.31 -6.66 1.12
C GLU A 122 5.62 -6.37 2.45
N VAL A 123 6.38 -6.31 3.53
CA VAL A 123 5.91 -5.83 4.82
C VAL A 123 6.60 -4.52 5.17
N ALA A 124 5.81 -3.50 5.45
CA ALA A 124 6.31 -2.26 6.03
C ALA A 124 5.79 -2.10 7.45
N VAL A 125 6.61 -1.52 8.34
CA VAL A 125 6.18 -1.04 9.64
C VAL A 125 5.88 0.44 9.50
N VAL A 126 4.68 0.85 9.90
CA VAL A 126 4.22 2.25 9.90
C VAL A 126 4.07 2.70 11.35
N LEU A 127 4.79 3.74 11.71
CA LEU A 127 4.69 4.39 13.01
C LEU A 127 4.11 5.79 12.84
N ASN A 128 3.18 6.16 13.72
CA ASN A 128 2.59 7.50 13.73
C ASN A 128 2.65 8.10 15.12
N SER A 129 3.00 9.38 15.18
CA SER A 129 2.82 10.21 16.38
C SER A 129 1.35 10.28 16.77
N PRO A 130 1.02 10.64 18.03
CA PRO A 130 -0.34 11.01 18.43
C PRO A 130 -0.95 12.04 17.47
N GLU A 131 -2.26 11.90 17.20
CA GLU A 131 -3.06 12.77 16.31
C GLU A 131 -2.59 12.88 14.85
N ARG A 132 -1.55 12.12 14.45
CA ARG A 132 -1.00 12.17 13.11
C ARG A 132 -2.02 11.73 12.06
N ILE A 133 -2.11 12.51 10.97
CA ILE A 133 -2.91 12.17 9.80
C ILE A 133 -2.01 11.60 8.70
N THR A 134 -2.42 10.46 8.15
CA THR A 134 -1.93 9.95 6.87
C THR A 134 -2.86 10.51 5.79
N PRO A 135 -2.38 11.38 4.90
CA PRO A 135 -3.23 12.09 3.97
C PRO A 135 -3.89 11.16 2.95
N TYR A 136 -4.98 11.64 2.34
CA TYR A 136 -5.73 10.93 1.31
C TYR A 136 -4.83 10.51 0.15
N HIS A 137 -4.83 9.22 -0.17
CA HIS A 137 -3.99 8.64 -1.21
C HIS A 137 -4.59 7.33 -1.73
N MET A 138 -3.98 6.80 -2.77
CA MET A 138 -4.23 5.46 -3.30
C MET A 138 -2.93 4.67 -3.36
N ASP A 139 -3.04 3.37 -3.11
CA ASP A 139 -2.01 2.39 -3.40
C ASP A 139 -2.45 1.47 -4.54
N ALA A 140 -1.55 1.15 -5.46
CA ALA A 140 -1.89 0.28 -6.59
C ALA A 140 -2.12 -1.18 -6.16
N ASP A 141 -1.35 -1.60 -5.18
CA ASP A 141 -1.35 -2.98 -4.68
C ASP A 141 -2.28 -3.09 -3.46
N PRO A 142 -3.09 -4.16 -3.35
CA PRO A 142 -3.92 -4.38 -2.17
C PRO A 142 -3.05 -4.58 -0.94
N ALA A 143 -3.54 -4.13 0.21
CA ALA A 143 -2.82 -4.23 1.46
C ALA A 143 -3.71 -4.70 2.62
N PHE A 144 -3.06 -5.28 3.63
CA PHE A 144 -3.62 -5.56 4.93
C PHE A 144 -2.87 -4.68 5.95
N HIS A 145 -3.61 -3.89 6.70
CA HIS A 145 -3.08 -3.08 7.80
C HIS A 145 -3.40 -3.79 9.11
N LEU A 146 -2.38 -4.13 9.88
CA LEU A 146 -2.49 -4.83 11.17
C LEU A 146 -2.02 -3.88 12.26
N LEU A 147 -2.91 -3.42 13.13
CA LEU A 147 -2.54 -2.53 14.21
C LEU A 147 -1.94 -3.32 15.38
N ILE A 148 -0.66 -3.07 15.66
CA ILE A 148 0.12 -3.74 16.70
C ILE A 148 0.01 -3.04 18.06
N ALA A 149 0.02 -1.70 18.04
CA ALA A 149 -0.07 -0.86 19.23
C ALA A 149 -0.80 0.44 18.91
N GLY A 150 -1.43 1.03 19.93
CA GLY A 150 -2.19 2.27 19.82
C GLY A 150 -3.61 2.08 19.29
N GLU A 151 -4.20 3.19 18.86
CA GLU A 151 -5.54 3.30 18.29
C GLU A 151 -5.48 4.11 17.00
N HIS A 152 -6.25 3.71 15.99
CA HIS A 152 -6.10 4.26 14.65
C HIS A 152 -7.41 4.16 13.86
N ALA A 153 -7.87 5.27 13.31
CA ALA A 153 -8.99 5.29 12.38
C ALA A 153 -8.48 5.23 10.95
N ILE A 154 -9.04 4.35 10.13
CA ILE A 154 -8.77 4.31 8.69
C ILE A 154 -10.08 4.44 7.91
N HIS A 155 -10.10 5.36 6.96
CA HIS A 155 -11.23 5.74 6.14
C HIS A 155 -11.00 5.25 4.72
N VAL A 156 -11.76 4.24 4.28
CA VAL A 156 -11.56 3.56 2.99
C VAL A 156 -12.75 3.83 2.07
N PHE A 157 -12.48 4.36 0.89
CA PHE A 157 -13.51 4.68 -0.11
C PHE A 157 -13.71 3.52 -1.09
N ASP A 158 -14.87 3.48 -1.73
CA ASP A 158 -15.13 2.49 -2.76
C ASP A 158 -14.24 2.74 -3.99
N HIS A 159 -13.36 1.80 -4.29
CA HIS A 159 -12.48 1.85 -5.47
C HIS A 159 -13.23 1.73 -6.80
N ALA A 160 -14.49 1.28 -6.79
CA ALA A 160 -15.33 1.19 -7.96
C ALA A 160 -16.09 2.50 -8.28
N ASP A 161 -16.19 3.42 -7.32
CA ASP A 161 -16.87 4.70 -7.51
C ASP A 161 -16.05 5.65 -8.43
N ARG A 162 -16.50 5.75 -9.68
CA ARG A 162 -15.89 6.62 -10.70
C ARG A 162 -16.20 8.10 -10.51
N THR A 163 -17.06 8.45 -9.58
CA THR A 163 -17.28 9.85 -9.18
C THR A 163 -16.21 10.33 -8.20
N LEU A 164 -15.59 9.42 -7.46
CA LEU A 164 -14.44 9.68 -6.58
C LEU A 164 -13.12 9.72 -7.35
N VAL A 165 -12.89 8.72 -8.21
CA VAL A 165 -11.68 8.63 -9.02
C VAL A 165 -12.05 8.35 -10.47
N SER A 166 -11.88 9.36 -11.33
CA SER A 166 -12.17 9.25 -12.74
C SER A 166 -11.21 8.28 -13.47
N ALA A 167 -11.63 7.79 -14.64
CA ALA A 167 -10.76 6.93 -15.47
C ALA A 167 -9.44 7.63 -15.83
N ARG A 168 -9.45 8.96 -16.01
CA ARG A 168 -8.25 9.76 -16.33
C ARG A 168 -7.30 9.84 -15.14
N GLU A 169 -7.80 10.04 -13.93
CA GLU A 169 -7.00 10.03 -12.70
C GLU A 169 -6.34 8.66 -12.47
N LEU A 170 -7.08 7.56 -12.73
CA LEU A 170 -6.51 6.21 -12.67
C LEU A 170 -5.41 5.98 -13.73
N GLU A 171 -5.60 6.49 -14.96
CA GLU A 171 -4.58 6.42 -15.99
C GLU A 171 -3.31 7.19 -15.60
N ASP A 172 -3.46 8.37 -15.01
CA ASP A 172 -2.33 9.17 -14.50
C ASP A 172 -1.67 8.51 -13.29
N PHE A 173 -2.46 7.99 -12.36
CA PHE A 173 -1.96 7.24 -11.21
C PHE A 173 -1.07 6.06 -11.62
N TYR A 174 -1.57 5.19 -12.51
CA TYR A 174 -0.83 4.01 -12.93
C TYR A 174 0.32 4.33 -13.91
N ALA A 175 0.25 5.42 -14.66
CA ALA A 175 1.27 5.78 -15.63
C ALA A 175 2.46 6.53 -15.04
N VAL A 176 2.21 7.42 -14.08
CA VAL A 176 3.22 8.34 -13.54
C VAL A 176 3.64 7.96 -12.12
N GLY A 177 2.91 7.03 -11.49
CA GLY A 177 3.19 6.64 -10.10
C GLY A 177 2.82 7.73 -9.08
N ARG A 178 2.00 8.69 -9.47
CA ARG A 178 1.51 9.70 -8.55
C ARG A 178 0.51 9.03 -7.61
N ARG A 179 0.85 8.95 -6.33
CA ARG A 179 -0.04 8.45 -5.26
C ARG A 179 -1.24 9.36 -4.98
N ARG A 180 -1.37 10.47 -5.68
CA ARG A 180 -2.44 11.45 -5.52
C ARG A 180 -3.69 11.04 -6.29
N ALA A 181 -4.69 10.58 -5.55
CA ALA A 181 -6.07 10.91 -5.88
C ALA A 181 -6.32 12.30 -5.27
N GLU A 182 -6.97 13.19 -6.00
CA GLU A 182 -7.40 14.47 -5.42
C GLU A 182 -8.62 14.20 -4.55
N CYS A 183 -8.49 14.51 -3.26
CA CYS A 183 -9.64 14.49 -2.37
C CYS A 183 -10.64 15.57 -2.80
N ARG A 184 -11.83 15.15 -3.20
CA ARG A 184 -12.88 16.10 -3.61
C ARG A 184 -13.50 16.76 -2.38
N PRO A 185 -13.60 18.09 -2.34
CA PRO A 185 -14.28 18.81 -1.24
C PRO A 185 -15.67 18.22 -0.98
N GLY A 186 -16.00 18.00 0.28
CA GLY A 186 -17.31 17.47 0.70
C GLY A 186 -17.49 15.96 0.57
N ARG A 187 -16.51 15.22 0.04
CA ARG A 187 -16.61 13.75 -0.14
C ARG A 187 -15.81 12.94 0.90
N LEU A 188 -15.17 13.59 1.86
CA LEU A 188 -14.41 12.90 2.92
C LEU A 188 -15.26 11.97 3.80
N ASN A 189 -16.57 12.23 3.89
CA ASN A 189 -17.51 11.44 4.69
C ASN A 189 -18.13 10.24 3.93
N ASP A 190 -17.75 10.03 2.67
CA ASP A 190 -18.28 8.92 1.86
C ASP A 190 -17.48 7.62 2.05
N SER A 191 -16.59 7.60 3.04
CA SER A 191 -15.76 6.46 3.38
C SER A 191 -16.49 5.42 4.23
N ASN A 192 -16.01 4.17 4.15
CA ASN A 192 -16.25 3.18 5.20
C ASN A 192 -15.21 3.38 6.29
N ASP A 193 -15.67 3.73 7.47
CA ASP A 193 -14.80 4.06 8.59
C ASP A 193 -14.53 2.84 9.46
N HIS A 194 -13.25 2.62 9.77
CA HIS A 194 -12.81 1.51 10.59
C HIS A 194 -11.97 2.02 11.75
N GLU A 195 -12.54 1.95 12.96
CA GLU A 195 -11.82 2.17 14.20
C GLU A 195 -11.06 0.90 14.58
N LEU A 196 -9.74 0.98 14.64
CA LEU A 196 -8.86 -0.13 14.96
C LEU A 196 -8.24 0.04 16.34
N LEU A 197 -8.31 -1.02 17.13
CA LEU A 197 -7.54 -1.21 18.35
C LEU A 197 -6.43 -2.22 18.11
N ALA A 198 -5.40 -2.23 18.95
CA ALA A 198 -4.33 -3.21 18.86
C ALA A 198 -4.88 -4.65 18.77
N GLY A 199 -4.39 -5.44 17.81
CA GLY A 199 -4.90 -6.77 17.48
C GLY A 199 -6.02 -6.80 16.44
N ALA A 200 -6.50 -5.63 15.98
CA ALA A 200 -7.38 -5.54 14.82
C ALA A 200 -6.62 -5.16 13.56
N GLY A 201 -7.17 -5.54 12.42
CA GLY A 201 -6.65 -5.15 11.12
C GLY A 201 -7.76 -4.85 10.12
N VAL A 202 -7.40 -4.20 9.02
CA VAL A 202 -8.28 -3.91 7.89
C VAL A 202 -7.61 -4.24 6.57
N HIS A 203 -8.38 -4.81 5.65
CA HIS A 203 -7.97 -4.98 4.26
C HIS A 203 -8.40 -3.77 3.44
N VAL A 204 -7.46 -3.23 2.65
CA VAL A 204 -7.68 -2.14 1.69
C VAL A 204 -7.44 -2.68 0.29
N PRO A 205 -8.46 -2.69 -0.60
CA PRO A 205 -8.30 -3.10 -1.99
C PRO A 205 -7.33 -2.22 -2.77
N GLY A 206 -6.66 -2.79 -3.77
CA GLY A 206 -5.79 -2.01 -4.66
C GLY A 206 -6.57 -0.94 -5.42
N GLY A 207 -6.03 0.28 -5.45
CA GLY A 207 -6.68 1.44 -6.06
C GLY A 207 -7.80 2.07 -5.23
N ALA A 208 -8.09 1.57 -4.02
CA ALA A 208 -9.05 2.20 -3.12
C ALA A 208 -8.43 3.47 -2.51
N PRO A 209 -9.05 4.64 -2.69
CA PRO A 209 -8.63 5.83 -1.97
C PRO A 209 -8.83 5.62 -0.47
N HIS A 210 -7.91 6.13 0.32
CA HIS A 210 -8.00 6.05 1.77
C HIS A 210 -7.14 7.11 2.45
N TRP A 211 -7.51 7.44 3.67
CA TRP A 211 -6.74 8.26 4.59
C TRP A 211 -6.88 7.69 6.00
N ALA A 212 -6.02 8.13 6.92
CA ALA A 212 -6.08 7.61 8.27
C ALA A 212 -5.76 8.70 9.29
N LYS A 213 -6.29 8.54 10.51
CA LYS A 213 -5.99 9.37 11.64
C LYS A 213 -5.56 8.51 12.82
N ASN A 214 -4.43 8.85 13.39
CA ASN A 214 -3.98 8.28 14.64
C ASN A 214 -4.70 9.00 15.81
N HIS A 215 -4.98 8.28 16.90
CA HIS A 215 -5.55 8.87 18.11
C HIS A 215 -4.45 9.35 19.06
N GLY A 216 -4.79 9.62 20.32
CA GLY A 216 -3.95 10.27 21.33
C GLY A 216 -2.70 9.51 21.79
N GLN A 217 -2.36 8.38 21.16
CA GLN A 217 -1.18 7.56 21.47
C GLN A 217 -0.36 7.29 20.23
N VAL A 218 0.90 6.93 20.41
CA VAL A 218 1.72 6.40 19.30
C VAL A 218 1.07 5.14 18.75
N SER A 219 0.91 5.04 17.44
CA SER A 219 0.47 3.80 16.81
C SER A 219 1.60 3.13 16.02
N ILE A 220 1.56 1.80 16.03
CA ILE A 220 2.46 0.94 15.25
C ILE A 220 1.61 -0.05 14.49
N ALA A 221 1.72 -0.04 13.17
CA ALA A 221 0.99 -0.93 12.29
C ALA A 221 1.92 -1.64 11.31
N LEU A 222 1.59 -2.88 10.95
CA LEU A 222 2.16 -3.53 9.78
C LEU A 222 1.29 -3.26 8.57
N ARG A 223 1.90 -2.85 7.47
CA ARG A 223 1.29 -2.81 6.15
C ARG A 223 1.84 -3.97 5.33
N VAL A 224 1.04 -5.01 5.16
CA VAL A 224 1.37 -6.18 4.34
C VAL A 224 0.74 -5.99 2.97
N SER A 225 1.55 -5.84 1.94
CA SER A 225 1.09 -5.59 0.57
C SER A 225 1.57 -6.64 -0.41
N TYR A 226 0.79 -6.88 -1.46
CA TYR A 226 1.10 -7.89 -2.46
C TYR A 226 1.06 -7.32 -3.87
N VAL A 227 2.12 -7.56 -4.61
CA VAL A 227 2.16 -7.30 -6.05
C VAL A 227 1.41 -8.42 -6.75
N LEU A 228 0.32 -8.09 -7.42
CA LEU A 228 -0.50 -9.05 -8.16
C LEU A 228 -0.24 -8.94 -9.67
N ARG A 229 -0.18 -10.08 -10.35
CA ARG A 229 -0.05 -10.12 -11.81
C ARG A 229 -1.25 -9.44 -12.51
N SER A 230 -2.44 -9.56 -11.92
CA SER A 230 -3.65 -8.87 -12.40
C SER A 230 -3.53 -7.35 -12.30
N VAL A 231 -2.96 -6.84 -11.19
CA VAL A 231 -2.71 -5.40 -11.00
C VAL A 231 -1.65 -4.90 -11.99
N GLU A 232 -0.61 -5.66 -12.25
CA GLU A 232 0.41 -5.29 -13.27
C GLU A 232 -0.20 -5.24 -14.69
N ARG A 233 -1.12 -6.15 -15.03
CA ARG A 233 -1.88 -6.08 -16.28
C ARG A 233 -2.76 -4.83 -16.33
N LEU A 234 -3.47 -4.52 -15.25
CA LEU A 234 -4.30 -3.32 -15.13
C LEU A 234 -3.46 -2.04 -15.30
N ARG A 235 -2.31 -1.98 -14.65
CA ARG A 235 -1.33 -0.90 -14.78
C ARG A 235 -0.88 -0.71 -16.25
N THR A 236 -0.60 -1.80 -16.94
CA THR A 236 -0.22 -1.78 -18.37
C THR A 236 -1.35 -1.22 -19.25
N LEU A 237 -2.60 -1.63 -18.99
CA LEU A 237 -3.77 -1.13 -19.73
C LEU A 237 -4.00 0.37 -19.51
N HIS A 238 -3.90 0.85 -18.28
CA HIS A 238 -4.04 2.28 -17.97
C HIS A 238 -2.94 3.10 -18.63
N ARG A 239 -1.68 2.64 -18.58
CA ARG A 239 -0.56 3.28 -19.29
C ARG A 239 -0.80 3.35 -20.80
N PHE A 240 -1.34 2.29 -21.39
CA PHE A 240 -1.67 2.24 -22.81
C PHE A 240 -2.83 3.19 -23.15
N ASN A 241 -3.92 3.18 -22.36
CA ASN A 241 -5.05 4.09 -22.53
C ASN A 241 -4.61 5.56 -22.44
N ARG A 242 -3.74 5.90 -21.49
CA ARG A 242 -3.17 7.26 -21.39
C ARG A 242 -2.41 7.68 -22.65
N ARG A 243 -1.66 6.78 -23.28
CA ARG A 243 -0.98 7.05 -24.56
C ARG A 243 -1.99 7.31 -25.68
N LEU A 244 -3.04 6.51 -25.77
CA LEU A 244 -4.11 6.70 -26.75
C LEU A 244 -4.82 8.05 -26.58
N ARG A 245 -5.10 8.46 -25.31
CA ARG A 245 -5.71 9.78 -25.03
C ARG A 245 -4.81 10.94 -25.47
N ARG A 246 -3.49 10.81 -25.31
CA ARG A 246 -2.53 11.82 -25.79
C ARG A 246 -2.55 11.97 -27.32
N LEU A 247 -3.01 10.94 -28.03
CA LEU A 247 -3.20 10.95 -29.48
C LEU A 247 -4.63 11.39 -29.89
N GLY A 248 -5.44 11.92 -28.93
CA GLY A 248 -6.81 12.38 -29.18
C GLY A 248 -7.87 11.27 -29.18
N LEU A 249 -7.51 10.02 -28.89
CA LEU A 249 -8.45 8.91 -28.87
C LEU A 249 -9.17 8.79 -27.51
N THR A 250 -10.35 8.18 -27.51
CA THR A 250 -11.17 7.92 -26.31
C THR A 250 -11.22 6.41 -26.03
N PRO A 251 -10.19 5.81 -25.41
CA PRO A 251 -10.18 4.38 -25.15
C PRO A 251 -11.21 4.00 -24.08
N ALA A 252 -11.85 2.82 -24.27
CA ALA A 252 -12.69 2.25 -23.23
C ALA A 252 -11.84 1.93 -21.99
N PRO A 253 -12.42 2.12 -20.77
CA PRO A 253 -11.79 1.70 -19.53
C PRO A 253 -11.43 0.20 -19.54
N PRO A 254 -10.39 -0.21 -18.80
CA PRO A 254 -10.07 -1.63 -18.64
C PRO A 254 -11.26 -2.42 -18.09
N GLY A 255 -11.47 -3.63 -18.62
CA GLY A 255 -12.56 -4.54 -18.21
C GLY A 255 -13.86 -4.37 -18.99
N VAL A 256 -14.12 -3.21 -19.61
CA VAL A 256 -15.36 -2.96 -20.38
C VAL A 256 -15.40 -3.76 -21.70
N ALA A 257 -14.25 -3.95 -22.34
CA ALA A 257 -14.13 -4.70 -23.59
C ALA A 257 -12.93 -5.65 -23.54
N PRO A 258 -13.07 -6.87 -22.99
CA PRO A 258 -11.96 -7.79 -22.76
C PRO A 258 -11.11 -8.12 -23.99
N TRP A 259 -11.73 -8.20 -25.18
CA TRP A 259 -10.98 -8.44 -26.42
C TRP A 259 -10.08 -7.25 -26.81
N ARG A 260 -10.54 -6.01 -26.59
CA ARG A 260 -9.72 -4.80 -26.80
C ARG A 260 -8.58 -4.74 -25.79
N ASP A 261 -8.82 -5.15 -24.56
CA ASP A 261 -7.78 -5.19 -23.53
C ASP A 261 -6.70 -6.21 -23.86
N ARG A 262 -7.05 -7.37 -24.42
CA ARG A 262 -6.08 -8.36 -24.94
C ARG A 262 -5.19 -7.77 -26.04
N LEU A 263 -5.79 -7.04 -26.99
CA LEU A 263 -5.04 -6.37 -28.07
C LEU A 263 -4.09 -5.29 -27.52
N LYS A 264 -4.57 -4.48 -26.57
CA LYS A 264 -3.74 -3.45 -25.91
C LYS A 264 -2.55 -4.07 -25.18
N LEU A 265 -2.77 -5.18 -24.45
CA LEU A 265 -1.70 -5.89 -23.75
C LEU A 265 -0.69 -6.48 -24.73
N ALA A 266 -1.12 -7.10 -25.82
CA ALA A 266 -0.24 -7.62 -26.86
C ALA A 266 0.62 -6.51 -27.48
N ALA A 267 0.01 -5.38 -27.85
CA ALA A 267 0.71 -4.22 -28.39
C ALA A 267 1.72 -3.62 -27.40
N ALA A 268 1.32 -3.52 -26.11
CA ALA A 268 2.20 -3.01 -25.06
C ALA A 268 3.42 -3.91 -24.85
N ASN A 269 3.22 -5.23 -24.85
CA ASN A 269 4.30 -6.22 -24.68
C ASN A 269 5.28 -6.19 -25.87
N SER A 270 4.78 -6.10 -27.11
CA SER A 270 5.63 -5.98 -28.32
C SER A 270 6.47 -4.70 -28.27
N PHE A 271 5.86 -3.58 -27.86
CA PHE A 271 6.58 -2.31 -27.72
C PHE A 271 7.67 -2.37 -26.64
N ASN A 272 7.39 -3.01 -25.49
CA ASN A 272 8.37 -3.18 -24.43
C ASN A 272 9.51 -4.12 -24.84
N ALA A 273 9.23 -5.19 -25.57
CA ALA A 273 10.24 -6.09 -26.11
C ALA A 273 11.18 -5.36 -27.08
N LEU A 274 10.63 -4.53 -27.99
CA LEU A 274 11.41 -3.71 -28.91
C LEU A 274 12.31 -2.70 -28.17
N ARG A 275 11.82 -2.08 -27.08
CA ARG A 275 12.64 -1.16 -26.28
C ARG A 275 13.75 -1.89 -25.51
N ALA A 276 13.49 -3.08 -25.00
CA ALA A 276 14.49 -3.89 -24.31
C ALA A 276 15.62 -4.33 -25.26
N SER A 277 15.32 -4.64 -26.51
CA SER A 277 16.32 -4.98 -27.54
C SER A 277 17.18 -3.77 -27.98
N HIS A 278 16.73 -2.53 -27.69
CA HIS A 278 17.46 -1.29 -28.04
C HIS A 278 18.13 -0.61 -26.82
N GLY A 279 18.32 -1.32 -25.70
CA GLY A 279 19.22 -0.89 -24.60
C GLY A 279 18.61 0.06 -23.56
N GLY A 280 17.34 -0.06 -23.27
CA GLY A 280 16.70 0.70 -22.19
C GLY A 280 16.30 -0.19 -21.00
N ALA A 281 17.15 -0.35 -19.99
CA ALA A 281 16.77 -0.97 -18.73
C ALA A 281 15.71 -0.10 -18.03
N ALA A 282 14.46 -0.57 -18.01
CA ALA A 282 13.44 0.03 -17.15
C ALA A 282 13.84 -0.22 -15.70
N GLY A 283 13.91 0.85 -14.88
CA GLY A 283 14.20 0.78 -13.45
C GLY A 283 13.22 -0.15 -12.74
N GLY A 284 13.64 -1.39 -12.53
CA GLY A 284 12.96 -2.36 -11.68
C GLY A 284 13.17 -1.99 -10.20
N ARG A 285 12.25 -2.38 -9.34
CA ARG A 285 12.45 -2.36 -7.89
C ARG A 285 13.76 -3.05 -7.58
N GLN A 286 14.75 -2.29 -7.08
CA GLN A 286 16.03 -2.83 -6.66
C GLN A 286 15.89 -3.31 -5.21
N GLY A 287 16.06 -4.59 -5.00
CA GLY A 287 16.08 -5.26 -3.69
C GLY A 287 15.49 -6.68 -3.77
N PRO A 288 15.92 -7.57 -2.88
CA PRO A 288 15.28 -8.86 -2.74
C PRO A 288 13.81 -8.63 -2.34
N VAL A 289 12.90 -9.32 -3.00
CA VAL A 289 11.45 -9.23 -2.76
C VAL A 289 10.98 -10.63 -2.39
N TRP A 290 10.19 -10.72 -1.29
CA TRP A 290 9.56 -11.98 -0.93
C TRP A 290 8.74 -12.52 -2.10
N ARG A 291 8.86 -13.82 -2.36
CA ARG A 291 8.07 -14.52 -3.37
C ARG A 291 7.35 -15.69 -2.71
N PRO A 292 6.11 -16.01 -3.14
CA PRO A 292 5.40 -17.16 -2.58
C PRO A 292 6.19 -18.44 -2.83
N PRO A 293 6.19 -19.40 -1.88
CA PRO A 293 6.70 -20.74 -2.12
C PRO A 293 5.95 -21.38 -3.30
N LYS A 294 6.66 -22.26 -4.02
CA LYS A 294 6.09 -22.96 -5.18
C LYS A 294 5.05 -23.98 -4.75
#